data_1ee27dd50969d384a3fa54b6626657af
#
_entry.id   1ee27dd50969d384a3fa54b6626657af
#
_cell.length_a   1.000
_cell.length_b   1.000
_cell.length_c   1.000
_cell.angle_alpha   90.00
_cell.angle_beta   90.00
_cell.angle_gamma   90.00
#
_symmetry.space_group_name_H-M   'P 1'
#
loop_
_entity.id
_entity.type
_entity.pdbx_description
1 polymer ?
#
loop_
_entity_poly.entity_id
_entity_poly.type
_entity_poly.pdbx_seq_one_letter_code
_entity_poly.pdbx_strand_id
1 'polypeptide(L)'
;KKGFTQKELADGGLLNRYGSDLFRGRMMVPLMDGSGQVIGFTGRILEDEPNAPKYLNTPQTLLYDKGRHVFGLSQAKEAIRTNDYSVIVEGNLDVVSSHQAGITGVVATAGTAMTEAHLKALVRLSPNARLAFDGDAAGLAATERSIPIAQHVGVDLTIINLPGDVKDPDELIQQDPKLWQSAI
;
A
#
# COMPACT_ATOMS: atom_id res chain seq x y z
N LYS A 1 -11.11 -20.89 -19.98
CA LYS A 1 -12.11 -19.87 -20.34
C LYS A 1 -13.22 -19.97 -19.31
N LYS A 2 -13.35 -18.98 -18.41
CA LYS A 2 -14.28 -19.00 -17.27
C LYS A 2 -15.59 -18.21 -17.52
N GLY A 3 -15.94 -17.96 -18.82
CA GLY A 3 -17.21 -17.32 -19.18
C GLY A 3 -17.27 -15.80 -19.12
N PHE A 4 -16.17 -15.12 -18.71
CA PHE A 4 -16.13 -13.65 -18.72
C PHE A 4 -15.99 -13.10 -20.15
N THR A 5 -16.70 -12.02 -20.41
CA THR A 5 -16.61 -11.28 -21.68
C THR A 5 -15.35 -10.40 -21.69
N GLN A 6 -14.90 -10.02 -22.88
CA GLN A 6 -13.78 -9.10 -23.03
C GLN A 6 -14.09 -7.73 -22.39
N LYS A 7 -15.35 -7.30 -22.45
CA LYS A 7 -15.81 -6.06 -21.82
C LYS A 7 -15.66 -6.12 -20.29
N GLU A 8 -16.11 -7.18 -19.65
CA GLU A 8 -15.98 -7.36 -18.19
C GLU A 8 -14.51 -7.37 -17.75
N LEU A 9 -13.64 -8.04 -18.52
CA LEU A 9 -12.19 -8.05 -18.24
C LEU A 9 -11.56 -6.65 -18.40
N ALA A 10 -12.00 -5.89 -19.41
CA ALA A 10 -11.54 -4.51 -19.62
C ALA A 10 -12.07 -3.58 -18.50
N ASP A 11 -13.34 -3.66 -18.15
CA ASP A 11 -13.98 -2.86 -17.10
C ASP A 11 -13.36 -3.18 -15.72
N GLY A 12 -12.90 -4.42 -15.49
CA GLY A 12 -12.15 -4.84 -14.33
C GLY A 12 -10.66 -4.44 -14.33
N GLY A 13 -10.18 -3.77 -15.39
CA GLY A 13 -8.79 -3.31 -15.50
C GLY A 13 -7.77 -4.44 -15.68
N LEU A 14 -8.17 -5.57 -16.26
CA LEU A 14 -7.30 -6.72 -16.50
C LEU A 14 -6.69 -6.73 -17.92
N LEU A 15 -7.23 -5.90 -18.82
CA LEU A 15 -6.75 -5.81 -20.19
C LEU A 15 -6.06 -4.46 -20.44
N ASN A 16 -5.02 -4.50 -21.26
CA ASN A 16 -4.40 -3.29 -21.79
C ASN A 16 -5.22 -2.71 -22.96
N ARG A 17 -4.81 -1.54 -23.48
CA ARG A 17 -5.49 -0.85 -24.60
C ARG A 17 -5.60 -1.66 -25.88
N TYR A 18 -4.84 -2.75 -26.00
CA TYR A 18 -4.86 -3.66 -27.15
C TYR A 18 -5.70 -4.92 -26.91
N GLY A 19 -6.39 -5.03 -25.77
CA GLY A 19 -7.20 -6.18 -25.38
C GLY A 19 -6.42 -7.41 -24.94
N SER A 20 -5.13 -7.25 -24.64
CA SER A 20 -4.25 -8.30 -24.10
C SER A 20 -4.12 -8.17 -22.58
N ASP A 21 -3.65 -9.24 -21.94
CA ASP A 21 -3.40 -9.27 -20.49
C ASP A 21 -2.48 -8.11 -20.07
N LEU A 22 -3.00 -7.28 -19.17
CA LEU A 22 -2.28 -6.12 -18.63
C LEU A 22 -1.07 -6.53 -17.78
N PHE A 23 -1.15 -7.67 -17.10
CA PHE A 23 -0.19 -8.12 -16.10
C PHE A 23 0.72 -9.26 -16.57
N ARG A 24 0.81 -9.47 -17.88
CA ARG A 24 1.67 -10.53 -18.44
C ARG A 24 3.11 -10.42 -17.92
N GLY A 25 3.69 -11.57 -17.51
CA GLY A 25 5.06 -11.63 -16.99
C GLY A 25 5.25 -11.01 -15.59
N ARG A 26 4.18 -10.95 -14.79
CA ARG A 26 4.23 -10.33 -13.46
C ARG A 26 3.77 -11.27 -12.35
N MET A 27 4.41 -11.16 -11.20
CA MET A 27 3.89 -11.67 -9.94
C MET A 27 2.74 -10.80 -9.48
N MET A 28 1.57 -11.42 -9.24
CA MET A 28 0.35 -10.72 -8.92
C MET A 28 0.08 -10.68 -7.43
N VAL A 29 -0.21 -9.49 -6.91
CA VAL A 29 -0.68 -9.29 -5.54
C VAL A 29 -2.08 -8.69 -5.59
N PRO A 30 -3.09 -9.31 -4.96
CA PRO A 30 -4.46 -8.79 -4.97
C PRO A 30 -4.57 -7.50 -4.14
N LEU A 31 -5.30 -6.53 -4.67
CA LEU A 31 -5.75 -5.34 -3.95
C LEU A 31 -7.14 -5.66 -3.39
N MET A 32 -7.30 -5.61 -2.08
CA MET A 32 -8.54 -5.96 -1.40
C MET A 32 -9.16 -4.73 -0.74
N ASP A 33 -10.48 -4.62 -0.81
CA ASP A 33 -11.20 -3.62 -0.04
C ASP A 33 -11.21 -3.94 1.47
N GLY A 34 -11.79 -3.07 2.28
CA GLY A 34 -11.87 -3.25 3.74
C GLY A 34 -12.68 -4.48 4.18
N SER A 35 -13.46 -5.12 3.28
CA SER A 35 -14.18 -6.37 3.53
C SER A 35 -13.38 -7.62 3.11
N GLY A 36 -12.24 -7.45 2.44
CA GLY A 36 -11.39 -8.52 1.94
C GLY A 36 -11.78 -9.00 0.54
N GLN A 37 -12.64 -8.28 -0.19
CA GLN A 37 -12.97 -8.58 -1.57
C GLN A 37 -11.90 -8.03 -2.51
N VAL A 38 -11.50 -8.82 -3.50
CA VAL A 38 -10.51 -8.40 -4.50
C VAL A 38 -11.15 -7.38 -5.45
N ILE A 39 -10.57 -6.17 -5.50
CA ILE A 39 -11.03 -5.04 -6.31
C ILE A 39 -10.04 -4.67 -7.43
N GLY A 40 -8.86 -5.26 -7.43
CA GLY A 40 -7.81 -5.03 -8.42
C GLY A 40 -6.56 -5.82 -8.09
N PHE A 41 -5.47 -5.49 -8.76
CA PHE A 41 -4.19 -6.13 -8.58
C PHE A 41 -3.05 -5.13 -8.70
N THR A 42 -1.95 -5.42 -8.01
CA THR A 42 -0.63 -4.89 -8.35
C THR A 42 0.24 -6.02 -8.88
N GLY A 43 1.02 -5.76 -9.91
CA GLY A 43 1.90 -6.74 -10.55
C GLY A 43 3.34 -6.27 -10.54
N ARG A 44 4.24 -7.03 -9.88
CA ARG A 44 5.69 -6.82 -9.96
C ARG A 44 6.24 -7.62 -11.13
N ILE A 45 7.05 -6.99 -11.97
CA ILE A 45 7.72 -7.67 -13.09
C ILE A 45 8.64 -8.80 -12.56
N LEU A 46 8.61 -9.96 -13.21
CA LEU A 46 9.42 -11.13 -12.83
C LEU A 46 10.83 -11.05 -13.41
N GLU A 47 10.94 -10.56 -14.63
CA GLU A 47 12.22 -10.39 -15.33
C GLU A 47 12.33 -8.91 -15.73
N ASP A 48 13.48 -8.29 -15.47
CA ASP A 48 13.68 -6.89 -15.82
C ASP A 48 13.65 -6.71 -17.34
N GLU A 49 12.67 -5.93 -17.82
CA GLU A 49 12.54 -5.54 -19.21
C GLU A 49 12.86 -4.05 -19.37
N PRO A 50 13.68 -3.67 -20.36
CA PRO A 50 13.95 -2.26 -20.63
C PRO A 50 12.64 -1.49 -20.87
N ASN A 51 12.47 -0.37 -20.17
CA ASN A 51 11.30 0.52 -20.24
C ASN A 51 9.97 -0.04 -19.68
N ALA A 52 9.94 -1.23 -19.11
CA ALA A 52 8.77 -1.72 -18.41
C ALA A 52 8.77 -1.23 -16.95
N PRO A 53 7.64 -0.74 -16.41
CA PRO A 53 7.56 -0.34 -15.01
C PRO A 53 7.74 -1.55 -14.09
N LYS A 54 8.57 -1.42 -13.05
CA LYS A 54 8.81 -2.46 -12.05
C LYS A 54 7.51 -2.92 -11.39
N TYR A 55 6.62 -1.98 -11.08
CA TYR A 55 5.28 -2.23 -10.55
C TYR A 55 4.22 -1.67 -11.49
N LEU A 56 3.13 -2.40 -11.62
CA LEU A 56 1.96 -2.01 -12.40
C LEU A 56 0.71 -2.28 -11.57
N ASN A 57 -0.09 -1.24 -11.35
CA ASN A 57 -1.36 -1.36 -10.63
C ASN A 57 -2.53 -1.40 -11.62
N THR A 58 -3.62 -2.06 -11.23
CA THR A 58 -4.92 -1.89 -11.88
C THR A 58 -5.20 -0.39 -12.08
N PRO A 59 -5.62 0.04 -13.27
CA PRO A 59 -6.03 1.42 -13.49
C PRO A 59 -7.30 1.76 -12.70
N GLN A 60 -7.70 3.03 -12.68
CA GLN A 60 -8.99 3.43 -12.12
C GLN A 60 -10.12 2.65 -12.79
N THR A 61 -10.96 1.99 -11.99
CA THR A 61 -12.13 1.22 -12.45
C THR A 61 -13.35 1.55 -11.58
N LEU A 62 -14.50 0.93 -11.86
CA LEU A 62 -15.67 1.02 -10.99
C LEU A 62 -15.44 0.38 -9.61
N LEU A 63 -14.50 -0.57 -9.51
CA LEU A 63 -14.20 -1.31 -8.29
C LEU A 63 -12.99 -0.73 -7.54
N TYR A 64 -12.03 -0.16 -8.24
CA TYR A 64 -10.75 0.28 -7.68
C TYR A 64 -10.51 1.76 -7.89
N ASP A 65 -10.34 2.47 -6.78
CA ASP A 65 -9.95 3.90 -6.72
C ASP A 65 -8.67 4.05 -5.89
N LYS A 66 -7.58 4.40 -6.57
CA LYS A 66 -6.26 4.62 -5.93
C LYS A 66 -6.31 5.62 -4.79
N GLY A 67 -7.06 6.70 -4.96
CA GLY A 67 -7.15 7.78 -3.97
C GLY A 67 -7.93 7.41 -2.71
N ARG A 68 -8.56 6.25 -2.69
CA ARG A 68 -9.38 5.77 -1.57
C ARG A 68 -8.92 4.43 -1.02
N HIS A 69 -8.13 3.69 -1.78
CA HIS A 69 -7.71 2.35 -1.43
C HIS A 69 -6.51 2.37 -0.47
N VAL A 70 -6.66 1.72 0.66
CA VAL A 70 -5.58 1.45 1.62
C VAL A 70 -5.20 -0.02 1.52
N PHE A 71 -4.00 -0.30 1.04
CA PHE A 71 -3.50 -1.66 0.91
C PHE A 71 -3.27 -2.31 2.27
N GLY A 72 -3.69 -3.56 2.42
CA GLY A 72 -3.55 -4.32 3.67
C GLY A 72 -4.62 -4.02 4.73
N LEU A 73 -5.54 -3.08 4.49
CA LEU A 73 -6.51 -2.63 5.50
C LEU A 73 -7.39 -3.77 6.03
N SER A 74 -7.86 -4.68 5.18
CA SER A 74 -8.70 -5.81 5.61
C SER A 74 -7.99 -6.74 6.59
N GLN A 75 -6.68 -6.92 6.44
CA GLN A 75 -5.85 -7.73 7.31
C GLN A 75 -5.42 -6.98 8.57
N ALA A 76 -5.14 -5.67 8.43
CA ALA A 76 -4.58 -4.84 9.50
C ALA A 76 -5.61 -4.33 10.53
N LYS A 77 -6.89 -4.27 10.16
CA LYS A 77 -7.93 -3.57 10.95
C LYS A 77 -8.03 -3.99 12.41
N GLU A 78 -7.90 -5.27 12.72
CA GLU A 78 -7.99 -5.77 14.10
C GLU A 78 -6.73 -5.39 14.90
N ALA A 79 -5.54 -5.49 14.29
CA ALA A 79 -4.31 -5.06 14.93
C ALA A 79 -4.30 -3.54 15.17
N ILE A 80 -4.79 -2.74 14.22
CA ILE A 80 -4.91 -1.28 14.37
C ILE A 80 -5.80 -0.95 15.57
N ARG A 81 -6.96 -1.59 15.71
CA ARG A 81 -7.85 -1.37 16.85
C ARG A 81 -7.24 -1.79 18.17
N THR A 82 -6.57 -2.93 18.20
CA THR A 82 -5.97 -3.49 19.42
C THR A 82 -4.78 -2.66 19.90
N ASN A 83 -3.94 -2.22 18.97
CA ASN A 83 -2.74 -1.44 19.27
C ASN A 83 -3.01 0.06 19.41
N ASP A 84 -4.21 0.50 18.99
CA ASP A 84 -4.63 1.89 18.92
C ASP A 84 -3.70 2.79 18.07
N TYR A 85 -3.12 2.22 17.03
CA TYR A 85 -2.42 2.97 15.97
C TYR A 85 -2.34 2.18 14.68
N SER A 86 -2.25 2.90 13.55
CA SER A 86 -1.88 2.37 12.24
C SER A 86 -0.45 2.75 11.87
N VAL A 87 0.28 1.86 11.19
CA VAL A 87 1.57 2.21 10.56
C VAL A 87 1.34 2.32 9.05
N ILE A 88 1.71 3.46 8.47
CA ILE A 88 1.50 3.75 7.06
C ILE A 88 2.85 3.79 6.35
N VAL A 89 3.02 2.92 5.37
CA VAL A 89 4.22 2.82 4.52
C VAL A 89 3.89 3.18 3.06
N GLU A 90 4.89 3.31 2.19
CA GLU A 90 4.66 3.63 0.77
C GLU A 90 4.28 2.41 -0.06
N GLY A 91 5.04 1.33 0.10
CA GLY A 91 5.01 0.17 -0.77
C GLY A 91 4.13 -0.96 -0.27
N ASN A 92 3.51 -1.67 -1.23
CA ASN A 92 2.73 -2.87 -0.91
C ASN A 92 3.60 -4.01 -0.35
N LEU A 93 4.87 -4.10 -0.77
CA LEU A 93 5.77 -5.14 -0.27
C LEU A 93 6.20 -4.89 1.16
N ASP A 94 6.36 -3.63 1.59
CA ASP A 94 6.64 -3.31 2.99
C ASP A 94 5.53 -3.81 3.92
N VAL A 95 4.26 -3.72 3.47
CA VAL A 95 3.12 -4.31 4.19
C VAL A 95 3.22 -5.83 4.23
N VAL A 96 3.53 -6.47 3.10
CA VAL A 96 3.64 -7.94 3.04
C VAL A 96 4.75 -8.42 3.97
N SER A 97 5.93 -7.83 3.91
CA SER A 97 7.08 -8.18 4.76
C SER A 97 6.78 -7.94 6.23
N SER A 98 6.16 -6.80 6.56
CA SER A 98 5.73 -6.49 7.93
C SER A 98 4.76 -7.53 8.47
N HIS A 99 3.72 -7.89 7.70
CA HIS A 99 2.75 -8.89 8.12
C HIS A 99 3.37 -10.29 8.25
N GLN A 100 4.30 -10.67 7.38
CA GLN A 100 5.07 -11.91 7.49
C GLN A 100 5.94 -11.95 8.75
N ALA A 101 6.46 -10.80 9.18
CA ALA A 101 7.21 -10.63 10.42
C ALA A 101 6.31 -10.56 11.68
N GLY A 102 4.99 -10.69 11.53
CA GLY A 102 4.02 -10.63 12.63
C GLY A 102 3.58 -9.21 13.01
N ILE A 103 4.02 -8.18 12.30
CA ILE A 103 3.66 -6.77 12.53
C ILE A 103 2.49 -6.42 11.62
N THR A 104 1.27 -6.74 12.05
CA THR A 104 0.08 -6.75 11.20
C THR A 104 -0.71 -5.43 11.15
N GLY A 105 -0.34 -4.42 11.96
CA GLY A 105 -0.96 -3.09 11.94
C GLY A 105 -0.47 -2.15 10.84
N VAL A 106 0.27 -2.68 9.85
CA VAL A 106 0.90 -1.93 8.76
C VAL A 106 0.01 -1.92 7.52
N VAL A 107 -0.12 -0.76 6.88
CA VAL A 107 -0.90 -0.52 5.66
C VAL A 107 -0.11 0.37 4.70
N ALA A 108 -0.50 0.43 3.42
CA ALA A 108 0.16 1.30 2.44
C ALA A 108 -0.80 2.11 1.58
N THR A 109 -0.29 3.22 1.04
CA THR A 109 -0.97 4.05 0.02
C THR A 109 -0.83 3.49 -1.40
N ALA A 110 -0.16 2.35 -1.55
CA ALA A 110 -0.03 1.60 -2.81
C ALA A 110 0.59 2.41 -3.98
N GLY A 111 1.65 3.18 -3.70
CA GLY A 111 2.35 3.97 -4.70
C GLY A 111 1.58 5.20 -5.18
N THR A 112 0.72 5.75 -4.34
CA THR A 112 0.05 7.03 -4.57
C THR A 112 0.28 7.98 -3.39
N ALA A 113 0.17 9.29 -3.63
CA ALA A 113 0.25 10.26 -2.55
C ALA A 113 -0.87 10.04 -1.52
N MET A 114 -0.56 10.33 -0.24
CA MET A 114 -1.55 10.32 0.83
C MET A 114 -2.72 11.23 0.48
N THR A 115 -3.94 10.76 0.76
CA THR A 115 -5.18 11.53 0.59
C THR A 115 -5.98 11.59 1.88
N GLU A 116 -6.91 12.54 1.96
CA GLU A 116 -7.88 12.57 3.08
C GLU A 116 -8.69 11.27 3.16
N ALA A 117 -9.04 10.65 2.03
CA ALA A 117 -9.83 9.43 2.02
C ALA A 117 -9.08 8.24 2.63
N HIS A 118 -7.75 8.15 2.42
CA HIS A 118 -6.89 7.18 3.09
C HIS A 118 -6.96 7.36 4.62
N LEU A 119 -6.71 8.58 5.10
CA LEU A 119 -6.72 8.87 6.54
C LEU A 119 -8.12 8.73 7.15
N LYS A 120 -9.18 9.13 6.45
CA LYS A 120 -10.57 8.92 6.88
C LYS A 120 -10.95 7.45 7.02
N ALA A 121 -10.32 6.55 6.24
CA ALA A 121 -10.52 5.12 6.41
C ALA A 121 -9.84 4.59 7.68
N LEU A 122 -8.63 5.10 8.00
CA LEU A 122 -7.84 4.66 9.15
C LEU A 122 -8.36 5.25 10.47
N VAL A 123 -8.75 6.53 10.50
CA VAL A 123 -9.22 7.21 11.73
C VAL A 123 -10.46 6.55 12.34
N ARG A 124 -11.24 5.81 11.55
CA ARG A 124 -12.37 5.01 12.03
C ARG A 124 -11.95 3.81 12.88
N LEU A 125 -10.67 3.41 12.79
CA LEU A 125 -10.09 2.30 13.53
C LEU A 125 -9.27 2.78 14.71
N SER A 126 -8.45 3.82 14.50
CA SER A 126 -7.69 4.56 15.51
C SER A 126 -7.37 5.96 15.00
N PRO A 127 -7.41 7.01 15.84
CA PRO A 127 -6.99 8.35 15.47
C PRO A 127 -5.46 8.48 15.33
N ASN A 128 -4.70 7.51 15.84
CA ASN A 128 -3.25 7.54 15.86
C ASN A 128 -2.67 6.88 14.60
N ALA A 129 -1.81 7.59 13.89
CA ALA A 129 -1.10 7.07 12.73
C ALA A 129 0.40 7.32 12.82
N ARG A 130 1.19 6.32 12.46
CA ARG A 130 2.64 6.37 12.40
C ARG A 130 3.08 6.26 10.95
N LEU A 131 3.74 7.28 10.44
CA LEU A 131 4.15 7.36 9.05
C LEU A 131 5.60 6.93 8.91
N ALA A 132 5.86 5.89 8.12
CA ALA A 132 7.18 5.36 7.81
C ALA A 132 7.37 5.31 6.29
N PHE A 133 7.59 6.46 5.68
CA PHE A 133 7.90 6.57 4.27
C PHE A 133 9.40 6.39 4.01
N ASP A 134 9.76 6.16 2.77
CA ASP A 134 11.14 5.93 2.35
C ASP A 134 12.05 7.07 2.80
N GLY A 135 13.30 6.78 3.17
CA GLY A 135 14.27 7.75 3.68
C GLY A 135 14.87 8.66 2.60
N ASP A 136 14.42 8.55 1.34
CA ASP A 136 14.90 9.37 0.24
C ASP A 136 14.18 10.73 0.13
N ALA A 137 14.64 11.58 -0.78
CA ALA A 137 14.06 12.92 -0.98
C ALA A 137 12.58 12.89 -1.37
N ALA A 138 12.13 11.84 -2.07
CA ALA A 138 10.73 11.70 -2.48
C ALA A 138 9.84 11.33 -1.30
N GLY A 139 10.28 10.40 -0.43
CA GLY A 139 9.58 10.01 0.79
C GLY A 139 9.52 11.15 1.82
N LEU A 140 10.60 11.93 1.98
CA LEU A 140 10.58 13.14 2.81
C LEU A 140 9.54 14.15 2.31
N ALA A 141 9.52 14.44 1.01
CA ALA A 141 8.55 15.34 0.43
C ALA A 141 7.11 14.79 0.53
N ALA A 142 6.92 13.47 0.48
CA ALA A 142 5.63 12.83 0.69
C ALA A 142 5.19 12.94 2.16
N THR A 143 6.11 12.78 3.11
CA THR A 143 5.89 13.00 4.54
C THR A 143 5.43 14.42 4.82
N GLU A 144 6.15 15.43 4.32
CA GLU A 144 5.78 16.85 4.48
C GLU A 144 4.38 17.15 3.95
N ARG A 145 4.04 16.61 2.76
CA ARG A 145 2.68 16.78 2.17
C ARG A 145 1.59 16.09 3.00
N SER A 146 1.91 15.03 3.73
CA SER A 146 0.94 14.28 4.53
C SER A 146 0.53 15.01 5.83
N ILE A 147 1.40 15.84 6.40
CA ILE A 147 1.17 16.55 7.67
C ILE A 147 -0.10 17.43 7.62
N PRO A 148 -0.27 18.36 6.66
CA PRO A 148 -1.46 19.19 6.62
C PRO A 148 -2.75 18.40 6.35
N ILE A 149 -2.66 17.27 5.62
CA ILE A 149 -3.80 16.39 5.38
C ILE A 149 -4.22 15.70 6.69
N ALA A 150 -3.25 15.20 7.47
CA ALA A 150 -3.51 14.59 8.77
C ALA A 150 -4.15 15.59 9.75
N GLN A 151 -3.62 16.81 9.82
CA GLN A 151 -4.19 17.89 10.64
C GLN A 151 -5.63 18.21 10.25
N HIS A 152 -5.91 18.30 8.93
CA HIS A 152 -7.26 18.57 8.44
C HIS A 152 -8.28 17.46 8.78
N VAL A 153 -7.84 16.21 8.72
CA VAL A 153 -8.68 15.03 9.04
C VAL A 153 -8.79 14.79 10.56
N GLY A 154 -7.91 15.38 11.36
CA GLY A 154 -7.85 15.17 12.81
C GLY A 154 -7.16 13.87 13.22
N VAL A 155 -6.14 13.46 12.45
CA VAL A 155 -5.28 12.31 12.75
C VAL A 155 -4.06 12.79 13.55
N ASP A 156 -3.78 12.10 14.66
CA ASP A 156 -2.53 12.29 15.41
C ASP A 156 -1.41 11.53 14.68
N LEU A 157 -0.56 12.29 13.99
CA LEU A 157 0.46 11.76 13.10
C LEU A 157 1.83 11.80 13.77
N THR A 158 2.43 10.63 13.96
CA THR A 158 3.83 10.45 14.36
C THR A 158 4.66 10.05 13.14
N ILE A 159 5.88 10.56 13.01
CA ILE A 159 6.80 10.18 11.93
C ILE A 159 7.83 9.21 12.49
N ILE A 160 7.95 8.05 11.85
CA ILE A 160 8.96 7.05 12.13
C ILE A 160 10.20 7.35 11.27
N ASN A 161 11.33 7.54 11.93
CA ASN A 161 12.62 7.62 11.26
C ASN A 161 13.23 6.22 11.22
N LEU A 162 13.49 5.71 10.01
CA LEU A 162 14.15 4.42 9.83
C LEU A 162 15.59 4.52 10.36
N PRO A 163 16.07 3.54 11.13
CA PRO A 163 17.42 3.56 11.67
C PRO A 163 18.48 3.24 10.61
N GLY A 164 19.66 3.87 10.72
CA GLY A 164 20.80 3.61 9.83
C GLY A 164 20.59 4.16 8.42
N ASP A 165 21.20 3.49 7.44
CA ASP A 165 21.16 3.86 6.03
C ASP A 165 20.14 3.03 5.24
N VAL A 166 19.15 2.40 5.92
CA VAL A 166 18.10 1.62 5.26
C VAL A 166 17.14 2.52 4.52
N LYS A 167 16.76 2.06 3.36
CA LYS A 167 15.92 2.82 2.43
C LYS A 167 14.44 2.74 2.77
N ASP A 168 13.96 1.56 3.12
CA ASP A 168 12.54 1.26 3.32
C ASP A 168 12.35 0.20 4.43
N PRO A 169 11.13 0.02 4.94
CA PRO A 169 10.84 -0.98 5.96
C PRO A 169 11.16 -2.43 5.55
N ASP A 170 10.99 -2.79 4.26
CA ASP A 170 11.30 -4.13 3.76
C ASP A 170 12.77 -4.46 3.94
N GLU A 171 13.68 -3.54 3.61
CA GLU A 171 15.11 -3.71 3.81
C GLU A 171 15.46 -3.89 5.30
N LEU A 172 14.84 -3.11 6.19
CA LEU A 172 15.04 -3.24 7.63
C LEU A 172 14.58 -4.58 8.18
N ILE A 173 13.42 -5.07 7.72
CA ILE A 173 12.86 -6.37 8.09
C ILE A 173 13.74 -7.52 7.62
N GLN A 174 14.32 -7.41 6.42
CA GLN A 174 15.25 -8.42 5.89
C GLN A 174 16.55 -8.49 6.68
N GLN A 175 16.99 -7.40 7.30
CA GLN A 175 18.14 -7.41 8.20
C GLN A 175 17.79 -8.06 9.55
N ASP A 176 16.78 -7.57 10.25
CA ASP A 176 16.21 -8.15 11.48
C ASP A 176 14.80 -7.57 11.70
N PRO A 177 13.74 -8.41 11.70
CA PRO A 177 12.38 -7.97 11.97
C PRO A 177 12.20 -7.21 13.31
N LYS A 178 13.06 -7.49 14.29
CA LYS A 178 13.01 -6.79 15.60
C LYS A 178 13.42 -5.32 15.49
N LEU A 179 14.27 -4.97 14.54
CA LEU A 179 14.64 -3.57 14.30
C LEU A 179 13.43 -2.77 13.82
N TRP A 180 12.64 -3.36 12.92
CA TRP A 180 11.39 -2.74 12.46
C TRP A 180 10.37 -2.62 13.60
N GLN A 181 10.18 -3.68 14.38
CA GLN A 181 9.28 -3.65 15.54
C GLN A 181 9.69 -2.58 16.56
N SER A 182 11.01 -2.36 16.75
CA SER A 182 11.52 -1.35 17.68
C SER A 182 11.45 0.08 17.14
N ALA A 183 11.42 0.25 15.82
CA ALA A 183 11.28 1.55 15.16
C ALA A 183 9.84 2.06 15.20
N ILE A 184 8.87 1.16 15.20
CA ILE A 184 7.44 1.45 15.34
C ILE A 184 7.10 1.87 16.77
#